data_4c6a22a03717d94df9a4b6f02066aada
#
_entry.id   4c6a22a03717d94df9a4b6f02066aada
#
_cell.length_a   1.000
_cell.length_b   1.000
_cell.length_c   1.000
_cell.angle_alpha   90.00
_cell.angle_beta   90.00
_cell.angle_gamma   90.00
#
_symmetry.space_group_name_H-M   'P 1'
#
loop_
_entity.id
_entity.type
_entity.pdbx_description
1 polymer ?
#
loop_
_entity_poly.entity_id
_entity_poly.type
_entity_poly.pdbx_seq_one_letter_code
_entity_poly.pdbx_strand_id
1 'polypeptide(L)'
;MVKVDTSKVKKWMILEIDGKLARVVETAHTHMGRWGATDTYKLKDIVSGKTTIFTCNAGTVLEQAEVQNKAAVYLYSAWDTYTFMENDTGEMYDLDREKIDDVVDYLKENLDVYLTVFKGEVLWVILPPTVTYVITSTMPGVKWNRQQAWTKPATIETGLEVQVPLHKNEWDTVVVNTLTGEAS
;
A
#
# COMPACT_ATOMS: atom_id res chain seq x y z
N MET A 1 -18.61 -0.19 13.96
CA MET A 1 -18.91 0.77 12.87
C MET A 1 -19.30 2.08 13.48
N VAL A 2 -18.68 3.15 13.08
CA VAL A 2 -18.94 4.50 13.58
C VAL A 2 -19.65 5.28 12.48
N LYS A 3 -20.73 5.95 12.86
CA LYS A 3 -21.43 6.88 11.93
C LYS A 3 -20.61 8.14 11.77
N VAL A 4 -20.29 8.50 10.54
CA VAL A 4 -19.50 9.68 10.18
C VAL A 4 -20.32 10.58 9.24
N ASP A 5 -20.36 11.86 9.56
CA ASP A 5 -20.93 12.88 8.68
C ASP A 5 -20.00 13.12 7.47
N THR A 6 -20.57 13.36 6.28
CA THR A 6 -19.79 13.60 5.05
C THR A 6 -18.75 14.70 5.20
N SER A 7 -19.03 15.76 5.99
CA SER A 7 -18.08 16.84 6.26
C SER A 7 -16.80 16.39 6.99
N LYS A 8 -16.84 15.23 7.64
CA LYS A 8 -15.71 14.65 8.40
C LYS A 8 -14.99 13.55 7.64
N VAL A 9 -15.49 13.14 6.49
CA VAL A 9 -14.85 12.11 5.67
C VAL A 9 -13.55 12.65 5.09
N LYS A 10 -12.46 11.90 5.30
CA LYS A 10 -11.11 12.23 4.84
C LYS A 10 -10.58 11.15 3.92
N LYS A 11 -9.62 11.53 3.08
CA LYS A 11 -8.80 10.59 2.30
C LYS A 11 -8.23 9.50 3.22
N TRP A 12 -8.23 8.27 2.73
CA TRP A 12 -7.79 7.03 3.40
C TRP A 12 -8.77 6.44 4.41
N MET A 13 -9.86 7.10 4.73
CA MET A 13 -10.92 6.47 5.53
C MET A 13 -11.54 5.30 4.77
N ILE A 14 -11.99 4.31 5.53
CA ILE A 14 -12.71 3.16 4.99
C ILE A 14 -14.17 3.33 5.34
N LEU A 15 -14.98 3.33 4.30
CA LEU A 15 -16.42 3.43 4.41
C LEU A 15 -17.07 2.10 4.03
N GLU A 16 -18.14 1.75 4.71
CA GLU A 16 -19.02 0.68 4.28
C GLU A 16 -20.18 1.31 3.50
N ILE A 17 -20.29 0.98 2.23
CA ILE A 17 -21.33 1.45 1.33
C ILE A 17 -21.95 0.24 0.63
N ASP A 18 -23.24 0.07 0.78
CA ASP A 18 -24.00 -1.07 0.23
C ASP A 18 -23.40 -2.45 0.61
N GLY A 19 -22.90 -2.56 1.87
CA GLY A 19 -22.29 -3.79 2.37
C GLY A 19 -20.88 -4.08 1.83
N LYS A 20 -20.27 -3.12 1.11
CA LYS A 20 -18.89 -3.23 0.59
C LYS A 20 -17.98 -2.26 1.29
N LEU A 21 -16.78 -2.71 1.56
CA LEU A 21 -15.73 -1.87 2.13
C LEU A 21 -14.98 -1.15 1.01
N ALA A 22 -14.94 0.17 1.08
CA ALA A 22 -14.23 0.99 0.12
C ALA A 22 -13.35 2.04 0.81
N ARG A 23 -12.13 2.20 0.31
CA ARG A 23 -11.19 3.22 0.78
C ARG A 23 -11.39 4.51 0.01
N VAL A 24 -11.50 5.62 0.73
CA VAL A 24 -11.58 6.96 0.15
C VAL A 24 -10.22 7.34 -0.45
N VAL A 25 -10.15 7.48 -1.77
CA VAL A 25 -8.95 7.90 -2.50
C VAL A 25 -8.90 9.40 -2.65
N GLU A 26 -10.06 10.01 -2.93
CA GLU A 26 -10.19 11.44 -3.20
C GLU A 26 -11.56 11.94 -2.71
N THR A 27 -11.59 13.17 -2.25
CA THR A 27 -12.82 13.84 -1.78
C THR A 27 -12.99 15.14 -2.54
N ALA A 28 -14.19 15.41 -3.04
CA ALA A 28 -14.55 16.68 -3.66
C ALA A 28 -15.87 17.19 -3.06
N HIS A 29 -15.90 18.46 -2.70
CA HIS A 29 -17.08 19.13 -2.18
C HIS A 29 -17.54 20.17 -3.19
N THR A 30 -18.79 20.10 -3.63
CA THR A 30 -19.36 21.02 -4.60
C THR A 30 -20.55 21.75 -4.01
N HIS A 31 -20.48 23.06 -3.95
CA HIS A 31 -21.59 23.94 -3.59
C HIS A 31 -22.36 24.35 -4.84
N MET A 32 -23.62 23.94 -4.95
CA MET A 32 -24.51 24.37 -6.03
C MET A 32 -25.55 25.39 -5.51
N GLY A 33 -25.09 26.52 -4.99
CA GLY A 33 -25.92 27.65 -4.65
C GLY A 33 -27.24 27.28 -3.91
N ARG A 34 -28.40 27.57 -4.53
CA ARG A 34 -29.73 27.35 -3.96
C ARG A 34 -30.17 25.88 -3.85
N TRP A 35 -29.48 24.96 -4.47
CA TRP A 35 -29.83 23.52 -4.60
C TRP A 35 -29.12 22.61 -3.61
N GLY A 36 -28.34 23.17 -2.68
CA GLY A 36 -27.61 22.42 -1.66
C GLY A 36 -26.19 22.10 -2.06
N ALA A 37 -25.44 21.49 -1.13
CA ALA A 37 -24.07 21.02 -1.34
C ALA A 37 -24.06 19.51 -1.55
N THR A 38 -23.18 19.07 -2.41
CA THR A 38 -22.96 17.64 -2.72
C THR A 38 -21.51 17.27 -2.42
N ASP A 39 -21.33 16.13 -1.78
CA ASP A 39 -20.02 15.52 -1.54
C ASP A 39 -19.80 14.37 -2.51
N THR A 40 -18.68 14.37 -3.19
CA THR A 40 -18.28 13.33 -4.13
C THR A 40 -17.01 12.67 -3.66
N TYR A 41 -17.01 11.35 -3.60
CA TYR A 41 -15.89 10.53 -3.17
C TYR A 41 -15.47 9.59 -4.28
N LYS A 42 -14.16 9.56 -4.55
CA LYS A 42 -13.56 8.51 -5.35
C LYS A 42 -13.16 7.38 -4.41
N LEU A 43 -13.81 6.25 -4.56
CA LEU A 43 -13.71 5.11 -3.68
C LEU A 43 -13.00 3.97 -4.40
N LYS A 44 -12.05 3.33 -3.73
CA LYS A 44 -11.43 2.09 -4.20
C LYS A 44 -11.99 0.95 -3.34
N ASP A 45 -12.74 0.06 -3.97
CA ASP A 45 -13.23 -1.18 -3.34
C ASP A 45 -12.04 -2.01 -2.87
N ILE A 46 -12.10 -2.49 -1.63
CA ILE A 46 -10.96 -3.15 -0.97
C ILE A 46 -10.77 -4.58 -1.50
N VAL A 47 -11.88 -5.25 -1.85
CA VAL A 47 -11.83 -6.64 -2.31
C VAL A 47 -11.51 -6.72 -3.80
N SER A 48 -12.20 -5.92 -4.63
CA SER A 48 -12.05 -5.98 -6.09
C SER A 48 -11.00 -5.02 -6.65
N GLY A 49 -10.48 -4.10 -5.83
CA GLY A 49 -9.56 -3.04 -6.26
C GLY A 49 -10.18 -2.00 -7.21
N LYS A 50 -11.46 -2.17 -7.59
CA LYS A 50 -12.16 -1.33 -8.56
C LYS A 50 -12.43 0.06 -8.00
N THR A 51 -12.16 1.07 -8.79
CA THR A 51 -12.45 2.47 -8.42
C THR A 51 -13.83 2.87 -8.91
N THR A 52 -14.64 3.44 -8.01
CA THR A 52 -15.99 3.97 -8.27
C THR A 52 -16.12 5.38 -7.74
N ILE A 53 -17.06 6.15 -8.30
CA ILE A 53 -17.41 7.48 -7.82
C ILE A 53 -18.72 7.35 -7.07
N PHE A 54 -18.73 7.83 -5.83
CA PHE A 54 -19.91 7.89 -4.98
C PHE A 54 -20.24 9.35 -4.68
N THR A 55 -21.49 9.75 -4.93
CA THR A 55 -21.94 11.12 -4.69
C THR A 55 -23.15 11.10 -3.77
N CYS A 56 -23.16 11.94 -2.77
CA CYS A 56 -24.27 12.10 -1.82
C CYS A 56 -24.48 13.56 -1.45
N ASN A 57 -25.60 13.86 -0.83
CA ASN A 57 -25.87 15.21 -0.31
C ASN A 57 -24.94 15.48 0.89
N ALA A 58 -24.47 16.72 1.00
CA ALA A 58 -23.71 17.15 2.18
C ALA A 58 -24.55 16.99 3.45
N GLY A 59 -23.91 16.50 4.52
CA GLY A 59 -24.60 16.17 5.78
C GLY A 59 -25.22 14.77 5.80
N THR A 60 -25.03 13.95 4.76
CA THR A 60 -25.39 12.53 4.79
C THR A 60 -24.50 11.80 5.81
N VAL A 61 -25.08 10.88 6.54
CA VAL A 61 -24.33 10.05 7.49
C VAL A 61 -23.94 8.76 6.81
N LEU A 62 -22.64 8.49 6.78
CA LEU A 62 -22.04 7.28 6.22
C LEU A 62 -21.53 6.39 7.35
N GLU A 63 -21.35 5.12 7.08
CA GLU A 63 -20.78 4.17 8.02
C GLU A 63 -19.27 4.01 7.77
N GLN A 64 -18.49 4.36 8.80
CA GLN A 64 -17.03 4.16 8.80
C GLN A 64 -16.72 2.79 9.40
N ALA A 65 -15.93 1.99 8.67
CA ALA A 65 -15.41 0.74 9.21
C ALA A 65 -14.25 1.03 10.17
N GLU A 66 -14.35 0.50 11.38
CA GLU A 66 -13.25 0.52 12.36
C GLU A 66 -12.28 -0.60 12.01
N VAL A 67 -11.18 -0.23 11.41
CA VAL A 67 -10.08 -1.15 11.12
C VAL A 67 -8.99 -1.04 12.18
N GLN A 68 -8.32 -2.14 12.44
CA GLN A 68 -7.18 -2.22 13.34
C GLN A 68 -5.92 -2.43 12.53
N ASN A 69 -4.87 -1.66 12.83
CA ASN A 69 -3.54 -1.91 12.29
C ASN A 69 -2.76 -2.71 13.32
N LYS A 70 -2.42 -3.95 12.98
CA LYS A 70 -1.68 -4.88 13.80
C LYS A 70 -0.25 -4.97 13.29
N ALA A 71 0.72 -4.82 14.19
CA ALA A 71 2.12 -5.04 13.86
C ALA A 71 2.36 -6.53 13.61
N ALA A 72 2.98 -6.86 12.50
CA ALA A 72 3.26 -8.22 12.08
C ALA A 72 4.61 -8.32 11.38
N VAL A 73 5.11 -9.52 11.26
CA VAL A 73 6.30 -9.83 10.50
C VAL A 73 5.95 -10.77 9.35
N TYR A 74 6.47 -10.49 8.17
CA TYR A 74 6.39 -11.42 7.05
C TYR A 74 7.39 -12.56 7.28
N LEU A 75 6.90 -13.81 7.21
CA LEU A 75 7.73 -14.99 7.46
C LEU A 75 8.27 -15.59 6.15
N TYR A 76 7.38 -16.08 5.32
CA TYR A 76 7.73 -16.75 4.06
C TYR A 76 6.53 -16.79 3.10
N SER A 77 6.81 -17.17 1.85
CA SER A 77 5.78 -17.53 0.88
C SER A 77 5.89 -19.00 0.49
N ALA A 78 4.74 -19.61 0.25
CA ALA A 78 4.62 -20.95 -0.31
C ALA A 78 3.62 -20.88 -1.47
N TRP A 79 4.09 -21.10 -2.69
CA TRP A 79 3.31 -20.92 -3.92
C TRP A 79 2.78 -19.48 -4.03
N ASP A 80 1.47 -19.31 -4.06
CA ASP A 80 0.81 -18.00 -4.11
C ASP A 80 0.30 -17.51 -2.74
N THR A 81 0.70 -18.17 -1.65
CA THR A 81 0.30 -17.83 -0.28
C THR A 81 1.47 -17.22 0.49
N TYR A 82 1.22 -16.11 1.16
CA TYR A 82 2.18 -15.32 1.94
C TYR A 82 1.77 -15.34 3.40
N THR A 83 2.66 -15.83 4.28
CA THR A 83 2.39 -16.01 5.70
C THR A 83 2.98 -14.87 6.52
N PHE A 84 2.13 -14.24 7.32
CA PHE A 84 2.47 -13.17 8.25
C PHE A 84 2.16 -13.62 9.67
N MET A 85 2.97 -13.20 10.64
CA MET A 85 2.75 -13.46 12.06
C MET A 85 2.56 -12.14 12.81
N GLU A 86 1.44 -12.01 13.52
CA GLU A 86 1.19 -10.88 14.41
C GLU A 86 2.16 -10.88 15.59
N ASN A 87 2.81 -9.75 15.85
CA ASN A 87 3.85 -9.67 16.88
C ASN A 87 3.33 -9.84 18.31
N ASP A 88 2.12 -9.37 18.58
CA ASP A 88 1.56 -9.35 19.93
C ASP A 88 0.95 -10.71 20.34
N THR A 89 0.25 -11.36 19.43
CA THR A 89 -0.50 -12.60 19.68
C THR A 89 0.19 -13.85 19.16
N GLY A 90 1.09 -13.71 18.18
CA GLY A 90 1.66 -14.82 17.43
C GLY A 90 0.68 -15.48 16.46
N GLU A 91 -0.47 -14.86 16.22
CA GLU A 91 -1.45 -15.36 15.26
C GLU A 91 -0.90 -15.27 13.84
N MET A 92 -1.12 -16.33 13.07
CA MET A 92 -0.67 -16.40 11.67
C MET A 92 -1.81 -16.04 10.73
N TYR A 93 -1.48 -15.23 9.72
CA TYR A 93 -2.38 -14.83 8.65
C TYR A 93 -1.78 -15.25 7.32
N ASP A 94 -2.52 -16.07 6.59
CA ASP A 94 -2.17 -16.50 5.24
C ASP A 94 -2.94 -15.65 4.24
N LEU A 95 -2.22 -14.97 3.36
CA LEU A 95 -2.78 -14.07 2.35
C LEU A 95 -2.43 -14.57 0.95
N ASP A 96 -3.41 -14.58 0.07
CA ASP A 96 -3.20 -14.89 -1.35
C ASP A 96 -2.51 -13.71 -2.04
N ARG A 97 -1.69 -14.01 -3.04
CA ARG A 97 -0.95 -13.04 -3.85
C ARG A 97 -1.86 -11.94 -4.40
N GLU A 98 -3.08 -12.28 -4.84
CA GLU A 98 -4.03 -11.32 -5.39
C GLU A 98 -4.41 -10.18 -4.41
N LYS A 99 -4.41 -10.47 -3.10
CA LYS A 99 -4.72 -9.46 -2.07
C LYS A 99 -3.59 -8.48 -1.79
N ILE A 100 -2.36 -8.89 -2.08
CA ILE A 100 -1.14 -8.16 -1.72
C ILE A 100 -0.23 -7.88 -2.92
N ASP A 101 -0.75 -7.99 -4.14
CA ASP A 101 0.00 -7.85 -5.40
C ASP A 101 0.80 -6.55 -5.48
N ASP A 102 0.30 -5.47 -4.89
CA ASP A 102 0.96 -4.16 -4.83
C ASP A 102 2.19 -4.11 -3.90
N VAL A 103 2.36 -5.08 -3.01
CA VAL A 103 3.45 -5.11 -2.01
C VAL A 103 4.37 -6.33 -2.15
N VAL A 104 3.99 -7.33 -2.93
CA VAL A 104 4.71 -8.61 -3.05
C VAL A 104 6.18 -8.43 -3.40
N ASP A 105 6.48 -7.56 -4.35
CA ASP A 105 7.84 -7.35 -4.85
C ASP A 105 8.78 -6.70 -3.80
N TYR A 106 8.22 -6.15 -2.74
CA TYR A 106 8.96 -5.54 -1.62
C TYR A 106 9.09 -6.46 -0.41
N LEU A 107 8.37 -7.60 -0.38
CA LEU A 107 8.40 -8.51 0.75
C LEU A 107 9.72 -9.30 0.79
N LYS A 108 10.41 -9.23 1.90
CA LYS A 108 11.54 -10.09 2.24
C LYS A 108 11.32 -10.74 3.61
N GLU A 109 11.89 -11.91 3.82
CA GLU A 109 11.79 -12.64 5.09
C GLU A 109 12.17 -11.75 6.29
N ASN A 110 11.39 -11.87 7.35
CA ASN A 110 11.53 -11.09 8.59
C ASN A 110 11.32 -9.57 8.42
N LEU A 111 10.59 -9.14 7.39
CA LEU A 111 10.22 -7.74 7.24
C LEU A 111 9.06 -7.38 8.17
N ASP A 112 9.25 -6.35 9.00
CA ASP A 112 8.18 -5.77 9.81
C ASP A 112 7.18 -5.03 8.93
N VAL A 113 5.91 -5.34 9.10
CA VAL A 113 4.79 -4.76 8.34
C VAL A 113 3.63 -4.44 9.28
N TYR A 114 2.61 -3.76 8.78
CA TYR A 114 1.33 -3.64 9.47
C TYR A 114 0.23 -4.29 8.66
N LEU A 115 -0.56 -5.12 9.32
CA LEU A 115 -1.77 -5.72 8.75
C LEU A 115 -2.97 -4.86 9.13
N THR A 116 -3.72 -4.39 8.15
CA THR A 116 -5.00 -3.73 8.42
C THR A 116 -6.09 -4.78 8.46
N VAL A 117 -6.64 -4.98 9.65
CA VAL A 117 -7.62 -6.04 9.96
C VAL A 117 -8.99 -5.44 10.22
N PHE A 118 -10.02 -6.05 9.66
CA PHE A 118 -11.43 -5.73 9.91
C PHE A 118 -12.20 -7.01 10.19
N LYS A 119 -12.85 -7.10 11.36
CA LYS A 119 -13.62 -8.28 11.80
C LYS A 119 -12.86 -9.61 11.72
N GLY A 120 -11.53 -9.57 11.93
CA GLY A 120 -10.67 -10.76 11.86
C GLY A 120 -10.11 -11.08 10.47
N GLU A 121 -10.51 -10.36 9.44
CA GLU A 121 -9.95 -10.49 8.08
C GLU A 121 -8.90 -9.42 7.81
N VAL A 122 -7.77 -9.82 7.23
CA VAL A 122 -6.77 -8.88 6.72
C VAL A 122 -7.27 -8.29 5.40
N LEU A 123 -7.36 -6.96 5.37
CA LEU A 123 -7.80 -6.22 4.19
C LEU A 123 -6.64 -5.88 3.27
N TRP A 124 -5.50 -5.45 3.84
CA TRP A 124 -4.25 -5.16 3.10
C TRP A 124 -3.06 -5.13 4.05
N VAL A 125 -1.88 -5.12 3.45
CA VAL A 125 -0.58 -5.01 4.12
C VAL A 125 -0.02 -3.61 3.90
N ILE A 126 0.50 -3.00 4.95
CA ILE A 126 1.19 -1.71 4.91
C ILE A 126 2.67 -1.97 5.13
N LEU A 127 3.49 -1.64 4.15
CA LEU A 127 4.94 -1.70 4.25
C LEU A 127 5.49 -0.50 5.02
N PRO A 128 6.66 -0.63 5.66
CA PRO A 128 7.41 0.54 6.10
C PRO A 128 7.76 1.43 4.89
N PRO A 129 7.82 2.76 5.05
CA PRO A 129 8.06 3.69 3.94
C PRO A 129 9.41 3.47 3.25
N THR A 130 10.37 2.90 3.96
CA THR A 130 11.70 2.55 3.43
C THR A 130 12.11 1.19 3.93
N VAL A 131 12.71 0.39 3.03
CA VAL A 131 13.26 -0.93 3.35
C VAL A 131 14.66 -1.04 2.75
N THR A 132 15.57 -1.64 3.51
CA THR A 132 16.94 -1.89 3.05
C THR A 132 17.04 -3.26 2.42
N TYR A 133 17.57 -3.32 1.20
CA TYR A 133 17.78 -4.56 0.45
C TYR A 133 19.25 -4.74 0.06
N VAL A 134 19.61 -5.96 -0.28
CA VAL A 134 20.92 -6.30 -0.87
C VAL A 134 20.78 -6.38 -2.39
N ILE A 135 21.72 -5.77 -3.11
CA ILE A 135 21.79 -5.88 -4.57
C ILE A 135 22.33 -7.25 -4.95
N THR A 136 21.58 -8.02 -5.69
CA THR A 136 21.98 -9.37 -6.15
C THR A 136 22.63 -9.35 -7.53
N SER A 137 22.26 -8.38 -8.38
CA SER A 137 22.84 -8.20 -9.70
C SER A 137 22.76 -6.76 -10.17
N THR A 138 23.84 -6.26 -10.77
CA THR A 138 23.86 -4.94 -11.40
C THR A 138 24.94 -4.86 -12.47
N MET A 139 24.75 -3.99 -13.46
CA MET A 139 25.78 -3.74 -14.46
C MET A 139 26.95 -2.95 -13.86
N PRO A 140 28.20 -3.17 -14.32
CA PRO A 140 29.32 -2.30 -13.97
C PRO A 140 29.00 -0.85 -14.30
N GLY A 141 29.33 0.07 -13.38
CA GLY A 141 29.11 1.51 -13.57
C GLY A 141 30.04 2.09 -14.64
N VAL A 142 29.76 1.84 -15.92
CA VAL A 142 30.53 2.41 -17.01
C VAL A 142 29.99 3.82 -17.32
N LYS A 143 30.81 4.82 -17.06
CA LYS A 143 30.59 6.20 -17.53
C LYS A 143 30.73 6.25 -19.07
N TRP A 144 29.74 5.74 -19.80
CA TRP A 144 29.74 5.91 -21.24
C TRP A 144 28.67 6.93 -21.65
N ASN A 145 29.15 8.17 -21.77
CA ASN A 145 28.69 9.24 -22.65
C ASN A 145 27.17 9.48 -22.77
N ARG A 146 26.44 9.51 -21.66
CA ARG A 146 25.09 10.12 -21.63
C ARG A 146 25.00 11.13 -20.50
N GLN A 147 24.74 12.35 -20.89
CA GLN A 147 24.74 13.55 -20.03
C GLN A 147 23.73 13.54 -18.89
N GLN A 148 23.01 12.45 -18.58
CA GLN A 148 21.91 12.46 -17.62
C GLN A 148 21.66 11.18 -16.80
N ALA A 149 22.44 10.13 -16.90
CA ALA A 149 22.17 8.94 -16.08
C ALA A 149 23.09 8.91 -14.84
N TRP A 150 22.56 9.38 -13.72
CA TRP A 150 23.22 9.25 -12.40
C TRP A 150 22.92 7.92 -11.72
N THR A 151 22.04 7.11 -12.33
CA THR A 151 21.56 5.83 -11.83
C THR A 151 21.75 4.73 -12.86
N LYS A 152 21.76 3.49 -12.39
CA LYS A 152 21.79 2.27 -13.21
C LYS A 152 20.78 1.25 -12.67
N PRO A 153 20.27 0.33 -13.52
CA PRO A 153 19.39 -0.73 -13.06
C PRO A 153 20.18 -1.74 -12.21
N ALA A 154 19.53 -2.20 -11.15
CA ALA A 154 20.02 -3.25 -10.29
C ALA A 154 18.87 -4.13 -9.80
N THR A 155 19.09 -5.42 -9.70
CA THR A 155 18.15 -6.36 -9.12
C THR A 155 18.46 -6.54 -7.65
N ILE A 156 17.44 -6.40 -6.79
CA ILE A 156 17.59 -6.63 -5.35
C ILE A 156 17.20 -8.07 -4.97
N GLU A 157 17.43 -8.44 -3.71
CA GLU A 157 17.21 -9.80 -3.18
C GLU A 157 15.79 -10.35 -3.38
N THR A 158 14.79 -9.49 -3.54
CA THR A 158 13.39 -9.88 -3.83
C THR A 158 13.14 -10.17 -5.32
N GLY A 159 14.11 -9.89 -6.19
CA GLY A 159 13.96 -10.00 -7.65
C GLY A 159 13.44 -8.72 -8.32
N LEU A 160 13.07 -7.69 -7.54
CA LEU A 160 12.64 -6.41 -8.09
C LEU A 160 13.82 -5.65 -8.70
N GLU A 161 13.60 -5.06 -9.89
CA GLU A 161 14.57 -4.15 -10.52
C GLU A 161 14.33 -2.72 -10.05
N VAL A 162 15.36 -2.09 -9.51
CA VAL A 162 15.35 -0.71 -9.01
C VAL A 162 16.47 0.13 -9.62
N GLN A 163 16.30 1.45 -9.66
CA GLN A 163 17.34 2.36 -10.15
C GLN A 163 18.23 2.78 -8.98
N VAL A 164 19.51 2.34 -9.02
CA VAL A 164 20.49 2.64 -7.97
C VAL A 164 21.56 3.63 -8.44
N PRO A 165 22.22 4.37 -7.54
CA PRO A 165 23.37 5.20 -7.89
C PRO A 165 24.50 4.41 -8.57
N LEU A 166 25.22 5.03 -9.51
CA LEU A 166 26.27 4.38 -10.33
C LEU A 166 27.40 3.71 -9.53
N HIS A 167 27.68 4.20 -8.32
CA HIS A 167 28.74 3.68 -7.44
C HIS A 167 28.39 2.39 -6.70
N LYS A 168 27.12 2.01 -6.66
CA LYS A 168 26.65 0.79 -6.01
C LYS A 168 27.05 -0.45 -6.82
N ASN A 169 27.46 -1.49 -6.15
CA ASN A 169 27.89 -2.76 -6.75
C ASN A 169 27.05 -3.93 -6.24
N GLU A 170 27.24 -5.11 -6.81
CA GLU A 170 26.67 -6.34 -6.26
C GLU A 170 27.09 -6.52 -4.81
N TRP A 171 26.16 -6.98 -3.97
CA TRP A 171 26.27 -7.16 -2.52
C TRP A 171 26.28 -5.87 -1.69
N ASP A 172 26.21 -4.71 -2.32
CA ASP A 172 25.96 -3.47 -1.59
C ASP A 172 24.51 -3.41 -1.11
N THR A 173 24.29 -2.69 -0.02
CA THR A 173 22.94 -2.40 0.46
C THR A 173 22.40 -1.13 -0.17
N VAL A 174 21.08 -1.13 -0.40
CA VAL A 174 20.34 0.00 -0.95
C VAL A 174 19.05 0.18 -0.17
N VAL A 175 18.68 1.43 0.09
CA VAL A 175 17.41 1.78 0.75
C VAL A 175 16.40 2.09 -0.34
N VAL A 176 15.31 1.35 -0.38
CA VAL A 176 14.23 1.53 -1.35
C VAL A 176 13.03 2.16 -0.67
N ASN A 177 12.50 3.22 -1.25
CA ASN A 177 11.24 3.81 -0.84
C ASN A 177 10.10 2.97 -1.42
N THR A 178 9.31 2.35 -0.57
CA THR A 178 8.23 1.43 -0.97
C THR A 178 7.03 2.13 -1.61
N LEU A 179 6.94 3.46 -1.48
CA LEU A 179 5.86 4.26 -2.08
C LEU A 179 6.21 4.77 -3.48
N THR A 180 7.50 5.10 -3.72
CA THR A 180 7.96 5.67 -5.00
C THR A 180 8.74 4.68 -5.84
N GLY A 181 9.25 3.58 -5.25
CA GLY A 181 10.15 2.63 -5.90
C GLY A 181 11.56 3.16 -6.12
N GLU A 182 11.88 4.34 -5.61
CA GLU A 182 13.20 4.94 -5.74
C GLU A 182 14.19 4.35 -4.74
N ALA A 183 15.42 4.10 -5.19
CA ALA A 183 16.49 3.54 -4.39
C ALA A 183 17.63 4.55 -4.19
N SER A 184 18.23 4.55 -3.00
CA SER A 184 19.33 5.44 -2.60
C SER A 184 20.47 4.72 -1.88
#